data_f7d2fcfcd6cf7acb271aa1dd4189faed
#
_entry.id   f7d2fcfcd6cf7acb271aa1dd4189faed
#
_cell.length_a   1.000
_cell.length_b   1.000
_cell.length_c   1.000
_cell.angle_alpha   90.00
_cell.angle_beta   90.00
_cell.angle_gamma   90.00
#
_symmetry.space_group_name_H-M   'P 1'
#
loop_
_entity.id
_entity.type
_entity.pdbx_description
1 polymer ?
#
loop_
_entity_poly.entity_id
_entity_poly.type
_entity_poly.pdbx_seq_one_letter_code
_entity_poly.pdbx_strand_id
1 'polypeptide(L)'
;MVRHIVMWKLRDKADAPLLKARLEALNGAIPGLISLEVGIDFLGSEQSADLVLVADVESHVALDHYQAHPEHQAVVPLVKAAAVSRTVVDYEL
;
A
#
# COMPACT_ATOMS: atom_id res chain seq x y z
N MET A 1 9.82 1.02 15.34
CA MET A 1 9.00 1.28 14.15
C MET A 1 9.21 0.19 13.11
N VAL A 2 8.17 -0.12 12.40
CA VAL A 2 8.18 -1.09 11.30
C VAL A 2 7.79 -0.38 10.02
N ARG A 3 8.50 -0.66 8.94
CA ARG A 3 8.16 -0.18 7.59
C ARG A 3 7.63 -1.34 6.76
N HIS A 4 6.44 -1.12 6.22
CA HIS A 4 5.72 -2.05 5.36
C HIS A 4 5.72 -1.48 3.95
N ILE A 5 6.33 -2.21 3.02
CA ILE A 5 6.42 -1.79 1.62
C ILE A 5 5.71 -2.82 0.76
N VAL A 6 4.82 -2.34 -0.09
CA VAL A 6 4.11 -3.18 -1.07
C VAL A 6 4.26 -2.56 -2.45
N MET A 7 4.57 -3.39 -3.43
CA MET A 7 4.63 -2.97 -4.83
C MET A 7 3.68 -3.82 -5.65
N TRP A 8 2.99 -3.19 -6.59
CA TRP A 8 2.05 -3.88 -7.48
C TRP A 8 2.30 -3.55 -8.94
N LYS A 9 2.15 -4.56 -9.79
CA LYS A 9 1.86 -4.34 -11.19
C LYS A 9 0.36 -4.33 -11.40
N LEU A 10 -0.13 -3.40 -12.21
CA LEU A 10 -1.56 -3.21 -12.46
C LEU A 10 -1.92 -3.75 -13.84
N ARG A 11 -3.16 -4.24 -13.97
CA ARG A 11 -3.73 -4.63 -15.27
C ARG A 11 -3.84 -3.43 -16.19
N ASP A 12 -4.23 -2.29 -15.61
CA ASP A 12 -4.35 -1.01 -16.30
C ASP A 12 -3.70 0.07 -15.45
N LYS A 13 -2.64 0.68 -15.98
CA LYS A 13 -1.91 1.76 -15.29
C LYS A 13 -2.80 2.96 -15.01
N ALA A 14 -3.87 3.15 -15.77
CA ALA A 14 -4.81 4.24 -15.58
C ALA A 14 -5.54 4.16 -14.22
N ASP A 15 -5.55 2.98 -13.58
CA ASP A 15 -6.14 2.82 -12.26
C ASP A 15 -5.26 3.35 -11.11
N ALA A 16 -3.98 3.65 -11.37
CA ALA A 16 -3.04 4.05 -10.32
C ALA A 16 -3.47 5.30 -9.54
N PRO A 17 -3.94 6.39 -10.16
CA PRO A 17 -4.37 7.57 -9.40
C PRO A 17 -5.52 7.29 -8.43
N LEU A 18 -6.49 6.48 -8.82
CA LEU A 18 -7.61 6.11 -7.95
C LEU A 18 -7.12 5.28 -6.76
N LEU A 19 -6.28 4.28 -7.03
CA LEU A 19 -5.71 3.43 -5.98
C LEU A 19 -4.89 4.25 -5.00
N LYS A 20 -4.06 5.17 -5.50
CA LYS A 20 -3.28 6.08 -4.67
C LYS A 20 -4.20 6.88 -3.73
N ALA A 21 -5.23 7.49 -4.26
CA ALA A 21 -6.16 8.30 -3.46
C ALA A 21 -6.86 7.47 -2.39
N ARG A 22 -7.33 6.29 -2.74
CA ARG A 22 -8.04 5.40 -1.81
C ARG A 22 -7.11 4.87 -0.70
N LEU A 23 -5.87 4.52 -1.04
CA LEU A 23 -4.90 4.05 -0.06
C LEU A 23 -4.42 5.19 0.85
N GLU A 24 -4.11 6.35 0.30
CA GLU A 24 -3.66 7.49 1.10
C GLU A 24 -4.74 8.03 2.04
N ALA A 25 -6.01 7.79 1.76
CA ALA A 25 -7.11 8.11 2.65
C ALA A 25 -7.06 7.34 3.98
N LEU A 26 -6.25 6.28 4.07
CA LEU A 26 -6.03 5.56 5.33
C LEU A 26 -5.20 6.36 6.34
N ASN A 27 -4.47 7.39 5.90
CA ASN A 27 -3.73 8.27 6.81
C ASN A 27 -4.69 8.91 7.82
N GLY A 28 -4.33 8.82 9.11
CA GLY A 28 -5.12 9.36 10.19
C GLY A 28 -6.34 8.54 10.58
N ALA A 29 -6.67 7.47 9.84
CA ALA A 29 -7.85 6.66 10.10
C ALA A 29 -7.56 5.41 10.94
N ILE A 30 -6.29 5.00 11.03
CA ILE A 30 -5.91 3.73 11.66
C ILE A 30 -4.95 4.00 12.83
N PRO A 31 -5.33 3.62 14.07
CA PRO A 31 -4.42 3.73 15.22
C PRO A 31 -3.14 2.92 14.99
N GLY A 32 -1.99 3.51 15.34
CA GLY A 32 -0.69 2.87 15.16
C GLY A 32 -0.06 3.07 13.79
N LEU A 33 -0.81 3.55 12.81
CA LEU A 33 -0.27 3.97 11.51
C LEU A 33 0.30 5.37 11.65
N ILE A 34 1.61 5.49 11.49
CA ILE A 34 2.33 6.77 11.63
C ILE A 34 2.24 7.57 10.36
N SER A 35 2.53 6.93 9.22
CA SER A 35 2.48 7.57 7.90
C SER A 35 2.25 6.51 6.82
N LEU A 36 1.65 6.94 5.74
CA LEU A 36 1.44 6.11 4.57
C LEU A 36 1.58 6.99 3.33
N GLU A 37 2.40 6.55 2.40
CA GLU A 37 2.62 7.22 1.13
C GLU A 37 2.45 6.22 0.01
N VAL A 38 1.84 6.64 -1.09
CA VAL A 38 1.72 5.83 -2.29
C VAL A 38 2.38 6.57 -3.44
N GLY A 39 3.30 5.90 -4.12
CA GLY A 39 3.99 6.43 -5.29
C GLY A 39 3.55 5.73 -6.56
N ILE A 40 3.47 6.48 -7.64
CA ILE A 40 3.17 5.97 -8.98
C ILE A 40 4.45 5.96 -9.79
N ASP A 41 4.78 4.81 -10.40
CA ASP A 41 5.97 4.71 -11.24
C ASP A 41 5.85 5.62 -12.48
N PHE A 42 6.93 6.30 -12.83
CA PHE A 42 6.97 7.13 -14.03
C PHE A 42 7.84 6.54 -15.16
N LEU A 43 8.73 5.59 -14.83
CA LEU A 43 9.72 5.11 -15.80
C LEU A 43 9.16 4.06 -16.75
N GLY A 44 8.38 3.10 -16.25
CA GLY A 44 7.74 2.08 -17.09
C GLY A 44 8.73 1.08 -17.70
N SER A 45 9.84 0.77 -16.99
CA SER A 45 10.80 -0.24 -17.46
C SER A 45 10.25 -1.66 -17.31
N GLU A 46 10.95 -2.65 -17.91
CA GLU A 46 10.58 -4.06 -17.74
C GLU A 46 10.60 -4.50 -16.28
N GLN A 47 11.44 -3.86 -15.46
CA GLN A 47 11.61 -4.19 -14.05
C GLN A 47 10.71 -3.37 -13.14
N SER A 48 10.02 -2.35 -13.68
CA SER A 48 9.21 -1.45 -12.87
C SER A 48 7.89 -2.11 -12.44
N ALA A 49 7.56 -1.97 -11.15
CA ALA A 49 6.18 -2.07 -10.72
C ALA A 49 5.45 -0.78 -11.12
N ASP A 50 4.15 -0.72 -10.96
CA ASP A 50 3.35 0.45 -11.33
C ASP A 50 3.03 1.33 -10.13
N LEU A 51 2.96 0.75 -8.95
CA LEU A 51 2.49 1.41 -7.73
C LEU A 51 3.28 0.88 -6.53
N VAL A 52 3.66 1.79 -5.63
CA VAL A 52 4.30 1.43 -4.36
C VAL A 52 3.54 2.05 -3.20
N LEU A 53 3.38 1.29 -2.13
CA LEU A 53 2.90 1.78 -0.84
C LEU A 53 4.02 1.65 0.17
N VAL A 54 4.27 2.73 0.92
CA VAL A 54 5.20 2.73 2.04
C VAL A 54 4.42 3.16 3.28
N ALA A 55 4.23 2.25 4.21
CA ALA A 55 3.53 2.53 5.46
C ALA A 55 4.47 2.32 6.65
N ASP A 56 4.55 3.31 7.53
CA ASP A 56 5.27 3.19 8.78
C ASP A 56 4.27 2.99 9.91
N VAL A 57 4.47 1.96 10.71
CA VAL A 57 3.64 1.63 11.85
C VAL A 57 4.50 1.54 13.12
N GLU A 58 3.87 1.72 14.29
CA GLU A 58 4.58 1.82 15.57
C GLU A 58 5.32 0.54 15.95
N SER A 59 4.76 -0.64 15.61
CA SER A 59 5.27 -1.94 16.05
C SER A 59 4.75 -3.06 15.17
N HIS A 60 5.23 -4.29 15.42
CA HIS A 60 4.69 -5.50 14.79
C HIS A 60 3.19 -5.67 15.08
N VAL A 61 2.77 -5.40 16.31
CA VAL A 61 1.35 -5.47 16.67
C VAL A 61 0.54 -4.43 15.91
N ALA A 62 1.09 -3.22 15.74
CA ALA A 62 0.43 -2.18 14.96
C ALA A 62 0.30 -2.55 13.49
N LEU A 63 1.25 -3.31 12.93
CA LEU A 63 1.14 -3.82 11.56
C LEU A 63 -0.04 -4.80 11.43
N ASP A 64 -0.20 -5.71 12.39
CA ASP A 64 -1.32 -6.64 12.41
C ASP A 64 -2.66 -5.89 12.50
N HIS A 65 -2.74 -4.88 13.36
CA HIS A 65 -3.93 -4.03 13.50
C HIS A 65 -4.24 -3.28 12.22
N TYR A 66 -3.22 -2.75 11.54
CA TYR A 66 -3.38 -2.06 10.26
C TYR A 66 -3.98 -2.98 9.21
N GLN A 67 -3.44 -4.19 9.08
CA GLN A 67 -3.91 -5.15 8.08
C GLN A 67 -5.33 -5.65 8.37
N ALA A 68 -5.70 -5.79 9.63
CA ALA A 68 -7.02 -6.25 10.05
C ALA A 68 -8.07 -5.14 10.15
N HIS A 69 -7.66 -3.88 10.11
CA HIS A 69 -8.55 -2.75 10.32
C HIS A 69 -9.63 -2.67 9.23
N PRO A 70 -10.91 -2.38 9.58
CA PRO A 70 -11.99 -2.31 8.60
C PRO A 70 -11.73 -1.35 7.46
N GLU A 71 -11.12 -0.20 7.71
CA GLU A 71 -10.77 0.76 6.66
C GLU A 71 -9.79 0.18 5.64
N HIS A 72 -8.78 -0.56 6.10
CA HIS A 72 -7.85 -1.27 5.23
C HIS A 72 -8.57 -2.38 4.46
N GLN A 73 -9.38 -3.18 5.15
CA GLN A 73 -10.10 -4.29 4.53
C GLN A 73 -11.08 -3.82 3.44
N ALA A 74 -11.62 -2.63 3.57
CA ALA A 74 -12.51 -2.06 2.57
C ALA A 74 -11.80 -1.74 1.24
N VAL A 75 -10.51 -1.45 1.27
CA VAL A 75 -9.71 -1.13 0.07
C VAL A 75 -9.10 -2.39 -0.57
N VAL A 76 -8.88 -3.45 0.19
CA VAL A 76 -8.21 -4.67 -0.28
C VAL A 76 -8.85 -5.26 -1.54
N PRO A 77 -10.18 -5.43 -1.64
CA PRO A 77 -10.78 -5.99 -2.87
C PRO A 77 -10.53 -5.14 -4.11
N LEU A 78 -10.53 -3.82 -3.97
CA LEU A 78 -10.26 -2.90 -5.07
C LEU A 78 -8.84 -3.09 -5.60
N VAL A 79 -7.86 -3.17 -4.70
CA VAL A 79 -6.45 -3.38 -5.07
C VAL A 79 -6.25 -4.75 -5.69
N LYS A 80 -6.83 -5.80 -5.11
CA LYS A 80 -6.74 -7.16 -5.65
C LYS A 80 -7.30 -7.26 -7.06
N ALA A 81 -8.41 -6.61 -7.33
CA ALA A 81 -9.02 -6.61 -8.66
C ALA A 81 -8.13 -5.92 -9.71
N ALA A 82 -7.40 -4.88 -9.30
CA ALA A 82 -6.56 -4.09 -10.20
C ALA A 82 -5.16 -4.69 -10.42
N ALA A 83 -4.64 -5.46 -9.47
CA ALA A 83 -3.25 -5.92 -9.48
C ALA A 83 -3.09 -7.27 -10.21
N VAL A 84 -2.00 -7.40 -10.97
CA VAL A 84 -1.58 -8.68 -11.56
C VAL A 84 -0.47 -9.33 -10.74
N SER A 85 0.27 -8.56 -9.95
CA SER A 85 1.29 -9.08 -9.04
C SER A 85 1.45 -8.18 -7.83
N ARG A 86 1.98 -8.76 -6.75
CA ARG A 86 2.19 -8.07 -5.47
C ARG A 86 3.48 -8.56 -4.84
N THR A 87 4.33 -7.65 -4.43
CA THR A 87 5.58 -7.93 -3.72
C THR A 87 5.60 -7.14 -2.43
N VAL A 88 5.99 -7.79 -1.33
CA VAL A 88 5.93 -7.20 0.01
C VAL A 88 7.27 -7.36 0.71
N VAL A 89 7.71 -6.32 1.40
CA VAL A 89 8.83 -6.37 2.35
C VAL A 89 8.42 -5.63 3.61
N ASP A 90 8.59 -6.27 4.76
CA ASP A 90 8.36 -5.68 6.08
C ASP A 90 9.66 -5.72 6.87
N TYR A 91 10.09 -4.58 7.41
CA TYR A 91 11.33 -4.53 8.16
C TYR A 91 11.28 -3.51 9.29
N GLU A 92 12.15 -3.70 10.27
CA GLU A 92 12.29 -2.76 11.39
C GLU A 92 13.24 -1.64 11.03
N LEU A 93 12.85 -0.45 11.42
CA LEU A 93 13.67 0.76 11.27
C LEU A 93 14.69 0.90 12.41
#